data_f729f2eb12c047e1b5e8fc97e1dfb9f7
#
_entry.id   f729f2eb12c047e1b5e8fc97e1dfb9f7
#
_cell.length_a   1.000
_cell.length_b   1.000
_cell.length_c   1.000
_cell.angle_alpha   90.00
_cell.angle_beta   90.00
_cell.angle_gamma   90.00
#
_symmetry.space_group_name_H-M   'P 1'
#
loop_
_entity.id
_entity.type
_entity.pdbx_description
1 polymer ?
#
loop_
_entity_poly.entity_id
_entity_poly.type
_entity_poly.pdbx_seq_one_letter_code
_entity_poly.pdbx_strand_id
1 'polypeptide(L)'
;FRSARKEQAISRGTPLHPISRACPAFSWNPESQSMNDDQLLRYSRHIMLDEIGIEGQERILAAHALIIGAGGLGSPAALYLGSAGIGTMTLVDHDTVDMTNLQRQIAHTTARIGTPKVESIRQAVHAINPEVQIRCIAEQATDALLDQLVPQATIVLDCTDNYRTRQRINAACVRHGVPLVEGAAIRLDGQLMVIDPRDPQSPCYACIFPPEAEFEEVQCSTMGVFAPLVGLIGTQQAAEALKLVTGFGQSSVGRLQMLDARSMDWSTMHTTRNSDCPVCKEKN
;
A
#
# COMPACT_ATOMS: atom_id res chain seq x y z
N PHE A 1 46.49 2.56 -32.03
CA PHE A 1 45.46 1.60 -32.42
C PHE A 1 44.09 2.31 -32.39
N ARG A 2 43.57 2.60 -33.60
CA ARG A 2 42.20 3.12 -33.81
C ARG A 2 41.24 1.94 -33.76
N SER A 3 40.22 1.99 -32.91
CA SER A 3 39.10 1.08 -32.94
C SER A 3 37.79 1.87 -33.04
N ALA A 4 36.99 1.52 -34.03
CA ALA A 4 35.79 2.18 -34.46
C ALA A 4 34.68 2.07 -33.42
N ARG A 5 34.07 3.20 -33.04
CA ARG A 5 32.77 3.25 -32.30
C ARG A 5 31.66 2.94 -33.32
N LYS A 6 30.93 1.85 -33.08
CA LYS A 6 29.61 1.62 -33.68
C LYS A 6 28.59 2.44 -32.96
N GLU A 7 28.04 3.44 -33.60
CA GLU A 7 26.82 4.14 -33.17
C GLU A 7 25.64 3.18 -33.31
N GLN A 8 25.07 2.79 -32.17
CA GLN A 8 23.77 2.15 -32.19
C GLN A 8 22.69 3.24 -32.26
N ALA A 9 21.93 3.19 -33.35
CA ALA A 9 20.78 4.05 -33.57
C ALA A 9 19.70 3.78 -32.51
N ILE A 10 19.40 4.81 -31.71
CA ILE A 10 18.26 4.83 -30.78
C ILE A 10 16.99 4.91 -31.63
N SER A 11 16.21 3.84 -31.65
CA SER A 11 14.90 3.84 -32.30
C SER A 11 13.97 4.79 -31.49
N ARG A 12 13.49 5.82 -32.17
CA ARG A 12 12.51 6.76 -31.63
C ARG A 12 11.23 5.99 -31.33
N GLY A 13 10.88 5.94 -30.04
CA GLY A 13 9.63 5.35 -29.56
C GLY A 13 8.42 6.04 -30.20
N THR A 14 7.44 5.23 -30.52
CA THR A 14 6.10 5.62 -30.97
C THR A 14 5.47 6.61 -29.99
N PRO A 15 4.81 7.68 -30.44
CA PRO A 15 4.15 8.63 -29.53
C PRO A 15 3.04 7.94 -28.76
N LEU A 16 3.10 8.04 -27.42
CA LEU A 16 2.06 7.56 -26.53
C LEU A 16 0.77 8.38 -26.75
N HIS A 17 -0.32 7.70 -27.03
CA HIS A 17 -1.65 8.29 -27.05
C HIS A 17 -1.99 8.85 -25.67
N PRO A 18 -2.53 10.06 -25.56
CA PRO A 18 -3.04 10.58 -24.29
C PRO A 18 -4.25 9.75 -23.87
N ILE A 19 -4.15 9.06 -22.76
CA ILE A 19 -5.29 8.39 -22.11
C ILE A 19 -6.13 9.48 -21.44
N SER A 20 -7.07 10.04 -22.18
CA SER A 20 -8.12 10.87 -21.62
C SER A 20 -9.26 9.97 -21.14
N ARG A 21 -9.28 9.64 -19.89
CA ARG A 21 -10.52 9.40 -19.13
C ARG A 21 -10.26 9.75 -17.68
N ALA A 22 -10.86 10.87 -17.27
CA ALA A 22 -10.93 11.32 -15.90
C ALA A 22 -11.52 10.20 -15.03
N CYS A 23 -10.83 9.84 -13.93
CA CYS A 23 -11.45 9.14 -12.81
C CYS A 23 -12.77 9.85 -12.46
N PRO A 24 -13.84 9.10 -12.10
CA PRO A 24 -15.05 9.73 -11.60
C PRO A 24 -14.66 10.62 -10.42
N ALA A 25 -14.97 11.90 -10.53
CA ALA A 25 -14.61 12.91 -9.57
C ALA A 25 -15.10 12.49 -8.19
N PHE A 26 -14.15 12.25 -7.28
CA PHE A 26 -14.41 12.39 -5.85
C PHE A 26 -15.01 13.79 -5.69
N SER A 27 -16.26 13.89 -5.22
CA SER A 27 -16.93 15.17 -5.02
C SER A 27 -16.24 15.89 -3.86
N TRP A 28 -15.23 16.69 -4.20
CA TRP A 28 -14.61 17.58 -3.25
C TRP A 28 -15.66 18.56 -2.73
N ASN A 29 -15.86 18.57 -1.41
CA ASN A 29 -16.73 19.54 -0.74
C ASN A 29 -15.86 20.77 -0.40
N PRO A 30 -16.11 21.95 -0.97
CA PRO A 30 -15.31 23.16 -0.75
C PRO A 30 -15.38 23.74 0.68
N GLU A 31 -16.15 23.13 1.59
CA GLU A 31 -16.16 23.48 3.02
C GLU A 31 -15.05 22.78 3.83
N SER A 32 -14.07 22.12 3.18
CA SER A 32 -12.89 21.60 3.88
C SER A 32 -12.12 22.78 4.47
N GLN A 33 -11.89 22.74 5.78
CA GLN A 33 -11.06 23.72 6.49
C GLN A 33 -9.70 23.80 5.78
N SER A 34 -9.35 25.01 5.29
CA SER A 34 -8.01 25.26 4.76
C SER A 34 -6.96 24.88 5.79
N MET A 35 -5.84 24.29 5.33
CA MET A 35 -4.72 23.95 6.22
C MET A 35 -4.32 25.18 7.05
N ASN A 36 -4.06 24.97 8.34
CA ASN A 36 -3.50 26.00 9.21
C ASN A 36 -1.99 26.17 8.98
N ASP A 37 -1.39 27.21 9.59
CA ASP A 37 0.02 27.56 9.40
C ASP A 37 0.97 26.42 9.84
N ASP A 38 0.65 25.70 10.92
CA ASP A 38 1.44 24.56 11.39
C ASP A 38 1.41 23.39 10.40
N GLN A 39 0.25 23.12 9.79
CA GLN A 39 0.09 22.12 8.74
C GLN A 39 0.84 22.54 7.45
N LEU A 40 0.73 23.80 7.05
CA LEU A 40 1.46 24.32 5.89
C LEU A 40 2.99 24.18 6.11
N LEU A 41 3.48 24.45 7.31
CA LEU A 41 4.89 24.26 7.65
C LEU A 41 5.27 22.78 7.67
N ARG A 42 4.48 21.94 8.33
CA ARG A 42 4.73 20.48 8.46
C ARG A 42 4.81 19.80 7.11
N TYR A 43 3.87 20.08 6.21
CA TYR A 43 3.75 19.43 4.92
C TYR A 43 4.40 20.22 3.77
N SER A 44 5.15 21.28 4.07
CA SER A 44 5.76 22.16 3.06
C SER A 44 6.55 21.41 1.98
N ARG A 45 7.23 20.31 2.32
CA ARG A 45 8.01 19.52 1.35
C ARG A 45 7.15 18.76 0.35
N HIS A 46 5.94 18.37 0.70
CA HIS A 46 4.96 17.82 -0.23
C HIS A 46 4.29 18.93 -1.05
N ILE A 47 3.93 20.03 -0.40
CA ILE A 47 3.25 21.17 -1.04
C ILE A 47 4.13 21.82 -2.13
N MET A 48 5.46 21.79 -1.97
CA MET A 48 6.41 22.29 -2.95
C MET A 48 6.58 21.40 -4.19
N LEU A 49 6.03 20.20 -4.21
CA LEU A 49 6.01 19.35 -5.40
C LEU A 49 4.79 19.75 -6.25
N ASP A 50 5.02 20.18 -7.49
CA ASP A 50 3.95 20.60 -8.41
C ASP A 50 2.88 19.51 -8.60
N GLU A 51 3.28 18.24 -8.50
CA GLU A 51 2.40 17.08 -8.65
C GLU A 51 1.49 16.86 -7.44
N ILE A 52 1.83 17.38 -6.27
CA ILE A 52 1.02 17.28 -5.04
C ILE A 52 0.34 18.60 -4.75
N GLY A 53 1.12 19.66 -4.53
CA GLY A 53 0.61 20.98 -4.21
C GLY A 53 -0.23 21.03 -2.94
N ILE A 54 -0.96 22.11 -2.76
CA ILE A 54 -1.92 22.30 -1.66
C ILE A 54 -3.07 21.30 -1.78
N GLU A 55 -3.66 21.19 -2.99
CA GLU A 55 -4.82 20.32 -3.23
C GLU A 55 -4.51 18.83 -2.97
N GLY A 56 -3.33 18.35 -3.37
CA GLY A 56 -2.91 16.98 -3.10
C GLY A 56 -2.71 16.74 -1.61
N GLN A 57 -2.14 17.69 -0.88
CA GLN A 57 -1.98 17.58 0.57
C GLN A 57 -3.33 17.61 1.30
N GLU A 58 -4.29 18.43 0.85
CA GLU A 58 -5.65 18.44 1.39
C GLU A 58 -6.34 17.08 1.17
N ARG A 59 -6.14 16.43 0.00
CA ARG A 59 -6.64 15.07 -0.25
C ARG A 59 -6.01 14.04 0.71
N ILE A 60 -4.72 14.16 1.02
CA ILE A 60 -4.06 13.30 2.00
C ILE A 60 -4.68 13.50 3.39
N LEU A 61 -4.88 14.74 3.81
CA LEU A 61 -5.51 15.08 5.09
C LEU A 61 -6.97 14.60 5.20
N ALA A 62 -7.69 14.54 4.09
CA ALA A 62 -9.06 14.03 4.04
C ALA A 62 -9.15 12.52 3.92
N ALA A 63 -8.06 11.82 3.59
CA ALA A 63 -8.08 10.40 3.29
C ALA A 63 -8.08 9.52 4.55
N HIS A 64 -8.68 8.34 4.40
CA HIS A 64 -8.69 7.28 5.40
C HIS A 64 -7.95 6.04 4.87
N ALA A 65 -6.81 5.70 5.47
CA ALA A 65 -6.07 4.48 5.19
C ALA A 65 -6.48 3.36 6.15
N LEU A 66 -6.89 2.21 5.61
CA LEU A 66 -7.07 0.98 6.36
C LEU A 66 -5.83 0.09 6.16
N ILE A 67 -5.05 -0.13 7.20
CA ILE A 67 -3.84 -0.95 7.17
C ILE A 67 -4.12 -2.25 7.91
N ILE A 68 -4.01 -3.37 7.21
CA ILE A 68 -4.21 -4.71 7.75
C ILE A 68 -2.85 -5.39 7.86
N GLY A 69 -2.44 -5.69 9.09
CA GLY A 69 -1.10 -6.13 9.45
C GLY A 69 -0.23 -5.00 9.98
N ALA A 70 0.18 -5.10 11.25
CA ALA A 70 1.04 -4.15 11.96
C ALA A 70 2.47 -4.70 12.16
N GLY A 71 2.91 -5.54 11.22
CA GLY A 71 4.20 -6.20 11.23
C GLY A 71 5.30 -5.45 10.47
N GLY A 72 6.14 -6.20 9.75
CA GLY A 72 7.29 -5.67 9.02
C GLY A 72 6.93 -4.73 7.87
N LEU A 73 5.84 -4.99 7.17
CA LEU A 73 5.31 -4.15 6.09
C LEU A 73 4.49 -2.98 6.66
N GLY A 74 3.58 -3.26 7.60
CA GLY A 74 2.70 -2.25 8.18
C GLY A 74 3.42 -1.20 9.01
N SER A 75 4.56 -1.55 9.65
CA SER A 75 5.38 -0.59 10.40
C SER A 75 5.85 0.59 9.54
N PRO A 76 6.63 0.41 8.47
CA PRO A 76 7.06 1.52 7.63
C PRO A 76 5.88 2.17 6.88
N ALA A 77 4.89 1.40 6.43
CA ALA A 77 3.72 1.95 5.74
C ALA A 77 2.97 2.96 6.64
N ALA A 78 2.68 2.59 7.88
CA ALA A 78 1.99 3.46 8.84
C ALA A 78 2.81 4.71 9.19
N LEU A 79 4.13 4.55 9.40
CA LEU A 79 5.01 5.68 9.72
C LEU A 79 5.04 6.70 8.57
N TYR A 80 5.19 6.26 7.32
CA TYR A 80 5.22 7.17 6.17
C TYR A 80 3.87 7.81 5.88
N LEU A 81 2.76 7.07 5.95
CA LEU A 81 1.43 7.64 5.80
C LEU A 81 1.11 8.65 6.90
N GLY A 82 1.47 8.33 8.14
CA GLY A 82 1.28 9.23 9.28
C GLY A 82 2.13 10.50 9.16
N SER A 83 3.41 10.38 8.78
CA SER A 83 4.28 11.54 8.58
C SER A 83 3.84 12.41 7.40
N ALA A 84 3.26 11.80 6.36
CA ALA A 84 2.68 12.49 5.20
C ALA A 84 1.37 13.23 5.53
N GLY A 85 0.76 12.96 6.69
CA GLY A 85 -0.45 13.62 7.13
C GLY A 85 -1.75 12.95 6.68
N ILE A 86 -1.76 11.61 6.51
CA ILE A 86 -3.03 10.90 6.29
C ILE A 86 -4.01 11.25 7.42
N GLY A 87 -5.21 11.73 7.10
CA GLY A 87 -6.11 12.26 8.13
C GLY A 87 -6.59 11.21 9.10
N THR A 88 -6.99 10.06 8.59
CA THR A 88 -7.45 8.92 9.40
C THR A 88 -6.70 7.65 9.04
N MET A 89 -6.34 6.86 10.05
CA MET A 89 -5.72 5.56 9.88
C MET A 89 -6.43 4.53 10.77
N THR A 90 -6.93 3.45 10.17
CA THR A 90 -7.40 2.28 10.92
C THR A 90 -6.37 1.18 10.82
N LEU A 91 -5.88 0.70 11.96
CA LEU A 91 -4.90 -0.37 12.07
C LEU A 91 -5.59 -1.64 12.56
N VAL A 92 -5.41 -2.76 11.86
CA VAL A 92 -5.97 -4.06 12.23
C VAL A 92 -4.83 -5.08 12.34
N ASP A 93 -4.64 -5.62 13.53
CA ASP A 93 -3.70 -6.71 13.83
C ASP A 93 -4.03 -7.30 15.19
N HIS A 94 -4.01 -8.62 15.33
CA HIS A 94 -4.36 -9.30 16.59
C HIS A 94 -3.16 -9.61 17.48
N ASP A 95 -1.94 -9.38 16.99
CA ASP A 95 -0.70 -9.73 17.69
C ASP A 95 -0.28 -8.66 18.71
N THR A 96 0.58 -9.10 19.62
CA THR A 96 1.38 -8.24 20.50
C THR A 96 2.82 -8.12 20.01
N VAL A 97 3.51 -7.09 20.45
CA VAL A 97 4.94 -6.89 20.16
C VAL A 97 5.75 -7.98 20.88
N ASP A 98 6.60 -8.66 20.13
CA ASP A 98 7.53 -9.68 20.63
C ASP A 98 8.99 -9.29 20.33
N MET A 99 9.92 -9.75 21.14
CA MET A 99 11.35 -9.50 20.96
C MET A 99 11.84 -9.93 19.56
N THR A 100 11.35 -11.05 19.04
CA THR A 100 11.73 -11.60 17.74
C THR A 100 11.23 -10.75 16.56
N ASN A 101 10.31 -9.84 16.82
CA ASN A 101 9.76 -8.92 15.81
C ASN A 101 10.65 -7.69 15.59
N LEU A 102 11.38 -7.25 16.62
CA LEU A 102 12.06 -5.95 16.65
C LEU A 102 13.14 -5.80 15.57
N GLN A 103 13.70 -6.89 15.07
CA GLN A 103 14.73 -6.85 14.03
C GLN A 103 14.19 -6.33 12.67
N ARG A 104 12.83 -6.30 12.45
CA ARG A 104 12.23 -5.87 11.18
C ARG A 104 10.97 -5.02 11.31
N GLN A 105 10.35 -4.98 12.48
CA GLN A 105 9.10 -4.22 12.73
C GLN A 105 9.45 -2.89 13.41
N ILE A 106 9.95 -1.95 12.63
CA ILE A 106 10.63 -0.73 13.09
C ILE A 106 9.77 0.29 13.83
N ALA A 107 8.44 0.16 13.80
CA ALA A 107 7.55 0.99 14.60
C ALA A 107 7.49 0.54 16.07
N HIS A 108 7.99 -0.65 16.40
CA HIS A 108 7.98 -1.19 17.75
C HIS A 108 9.31 -0.97 18.45
N THR A 109 9.28 -0.97 19.78
CA THR A 109 10.47 -0.79 20.61
C THR A 109 10.53 -1.83 21.73
N THR A 110 11.70 -2.07 22.31
CA THR A 110 11.88 -2.98 23.45
C THR A 110 10.95 -2.61 24.62
N ALA A 111 10.75 -1.31 24.87
CA ALA A 111 9.86 -0.84 25.95
C ALA A 111 8.37 -1.17 25.73
N ARG A 112 7.99 -1.57 24.52
CA ARG A 112 6.60 -1.89 24.14
C ARG A 112 6.35 -3.39 23.93
N ILE A 113 7.29 -4.25 24.30
CA ILE A 113 7.08 -5.71 24.27
C ILE A 113 5.85 -6.06 25.12
N GLY A 114 4.95 -6.90 24.55
CA GLY A 114 3.67 -7.29 25.15
C GLY A 114 2.50 -6.33 24.87
N THR A 115 2.77 -5.12 24.35
CA THR A 115 1.71 -4.19 23.91
C THR A 115 1.10 -4.67 22.58
N PRO A 116 -0.23 -4.52 22.34
CA PRO A 116 -0.80 -4.77 21.02
C PRO A 116 -0.05 -4.02 19.93
N LYS A 117 0.28 -4.67 18.82
CA LYS A 117 1.06 -4.07 17.72
C LYS A 117 0.41 -2.79 17.18
N VAL A 118 -0.91 -2.78 17.02
CA VAL A 118 -1.68 -1.62 16.55
C VAL A 118 -1.50 -0.42 17.48
N GLU A 119 -1.50 -0.64 18.80
CA GLU A 119 -1.30 0.41 19.80
C GLU A 119 0.16 0.91 19.78
N SER A 120 1.12 0.02 19.58
CA SER A 120 2.54 0.37 19.46
C SER A 120 2.80 1.24 18.22
N ILE A 121 2.16 0.96 17.08
CA ILE A 121 2.22 1.81 15.88
C ILE A 121 1.57 3.16 16.14
N ARG A 122 0.40 3.20 16.79
CA ARG A 122 -0.27 4.46 17.13
C ARG A 122 0.65 5.40 17.91
N GLN A 123 1.33 4.87 18.92
CA GLN A 123 2.30 5.65 19.71
C GLN A 123 3.47 6.15 18.85
N ALA A 124 4.00 5.31 17.95
CA ALA A 124 5.10 5.68 17.07
C ALA A 124 4.70 6.77 16.07
N VAL A 125 3.52 6.65 15.46
CA VAL A 125 2.99 7.66 14.54
C VAL A 125 2.69 8.96 15.26
N HIS A 126 2.05 8.93 16.45
CA HIS A 126 1.75 10.14 17.22
C HIS A 126 3.01 10.87 17.71
N ALA A 127 4.12 10.16 17.90
CA ALA A 127 5.42 10.80 18.20
C ALA A 127 5.96 11.63 17.02
N ILE A 128 5.54 11.32 15.79
CA ILE A 128 5.92 12.04 14.56
C ILE A 128 4.85 13.09 14.22
N ASN A 129 3.59 12.67 14.22
CA ASN A 129 2.45 13.50 13.83
C ASN A 129 1.23 13.20 14.72
N PRO A 130 0.98 14.01 15.76
CA PRO A 130 -0.12 13.81 16.68
C PRO A 130 -1.51 14.14 16.11
N GLU A 131 -1.58 14.76 14.93
CA GLU A 131 -2.86 15.15 14.31
C GLU A 131 -3.58 13.98 13.64
N VAL A 132 -2.85 12.91 13.29
CA VAL A 132 -3.44 11.74 12.62
C VAL A 132 -4.44 11.04 13.54
N GLN A 133 -5.67 10.87 13.07
CA GLN A 133 -6.71 10.13 13.81
C GLN A 133 -6.47 8.63 13.63
N ILE A 134 -6.11 7.92 14.70
CA ILE A 134 -5.76 6.49 14.62
C ILE A 134 -6.74 5.64 15.42
N ARG A 135 -7.42 4.72 14.71
CA ARG A 135 -8.27 3.69 15.30
C ARG A 135 -7.49 2.38 15.32
N CYS A 136 -7.31 1.80 16.52
CA CYS A 136 -6.66 0.52 16.74
C CYS A 136 -7.69 -0.59 16.92
N ILE A 137 -7.56 -1.69 16.17
CA ILE A 137 -8.42 -2.87 16.24
C ILE A 137 -7.50 -4.07 16.45
N ALA A 138 -7.41 -4.57 17.68
CA ALA A 138 -6.56 -5.69 18.07
C ALA A 138 -7.30 -7.03 17.85
N GLU A 139 -7.74 -7.28 16.61
CA GLU A 139 -8.54 -8.44 16.21
C GLU A 139 -8.04 -9.02 14.89
N GLN A 140 -8.40 -10.27 14.60
CA GLN A 140 -8.15 -10.88 13.30
C GLN A 140 -9.04 -10.24 12.22
N ALA A 141 -8.47 -10.06 11.02
CA ALA A 141 -9.20 -9.57 9.85
C ALA A 141 -10.16 -10.65 9.31
N THR A 142 -11.33 -10.78 9.94
CA THR A 142 -12.42 -11.65 9.50
C THR A 142 -13.20 -11.02 8.34
N ASP A 143 -13.95 -11.82 7.58
CA ASP A 143 -14.78 -11.31 6.48
C ASP A 143 -15.79 -10.27 6.99
N ALA A 144 -16.42 -10.51 8.15
CA ALA A 144 -17.38 -9.58 8.77
C ALA A 144 -16.71 -8.25 9.16
N LEU A 145 -15.51 -8.29 9.72
CA LEU A 145 -14.76 -7.08 10.07
C LEU A 145 -14.33 -6.31 8.81
N LEU A 146 -13.86 -7.01 7.78
CA LEU A 146 -13.48 -6.40 6.50
C LEU A 146 -14.68 -5.74 5.82
N ASP A 147 -15.85 -6.38 5.79
CA ASP A 147 -17.08 -5.81 5.23
C ASP A 147 -17.57 -4.56 5.99
N GLN A 148 -17.23 -4.45 7.27
CA GLN A 148 -17.52 -3.27 8.07
C GLN A 148 -16.51 -2.12 7.81
N LEU A 149 -15.23 -2.43 7.66
CA LEU A 149 -14.15 -1.42 7.64
C LEU A 149 -13.83 -0.92 6.22
N VAL A 150 -13.77 -1.82 5.24
CA VAL A 150 -13.36 -1.48 3.87
C VAL A 150 -14.21 -0.36 3.26
N PRO A 151 -15.55 -0.35 3.39
CA PRO A 151 -16.37 0.74 2.82
C PRO A 151 -16.09 2.13 3.40
N GLN A 152 -15.45 2.20 4.58
CA GLN A 152 -15.11 3.46 5.25
C GLN A 152 -13.75 4.01 4.80
N ALA A 153 -12.94 3.20 4.12
CA ALA A 153 -11.59 3.56 3.74
C ALA A 153 -11.54 4.20 2.33
N THR A 154 -10.65 5.17 2.17
CA THR A 154 -10.25 5.69 0.85
C THR A 154 -9.30 4.73 0.14
N ILE A 155 -8.46 4.04 0.92
CA ILE A 155 -7.42 3.14 0.45
C ILE A 155 -7.18 2.03 1.47
N VAL A 156 -6.94 0.81 1.01
CA VAL A 156 -6.57 -0.34 1.84
C VAL A 156 -5.13 -0.74 1.55
N LEU A 157 -4.34 -1.01 2.58
CA LEU A 157 -3.01 -1.60 2.47
C LEU A 157 -3.04 -3.00 3.09
N ASP A 158 -2.72 -4.01 2.29
CA ASP A 158 -2.50 -5.36 2.78
C ASP A 158 -1.02 -5.53 3.14
N CYS A 159 -0.77 -5.60 4.44
CA CYS A 159 0.55 -5.79 5.03
C CYS A 159 0.65 -7.13 5.76
N THR A 160 -0.22 -8.09 5.40
CA THR A 160 -0.29 -9.41 6.03
C THR A 160 0.74 -10.38 5.43
N ASP A 161 0.99 -11.48 6.12
CA ASP A 161 1.98 -12.49 5.72
C ASP A 161 1.35 -13.85 5.40
N ASN A 162 0.01 -13.91 5.27
CA ASN A 162 -0.69 -15.16 4.96
C ASN A 162 -1.65 -15.05 3.77
N TYR A 163 -1.65 -16.06 2.94
CA TYR A 163 -2.38 -16.13 1.68
C TYR A 163 -3.90 -16.00 1.85
N ARG A 164 -4.46 -16.69 2.84
CA ARG A 164 -5.91 -16.71 3.08
C ARG A 164 -6.45 -15.32 3.42
N THR A 165 -5.74 -14.58 4.27
CA THR A 165 -6.13 -13.22 4.63
C THR A 165 -6.05 -12.27 3.44
N ARG A 166 -5.03 -12.40 2.58
CA ARG A 166 -4.92 -11.62 1.33
C ARG A 166 -6.11 -11.83 0.41
N GLN A 167 -6.55 -13.09 0.22
CA GLN A 167 -7.73 -13.39 -0.57
C GLN A 167 -9.00 -12.72 0.00
N ARG A 168 -9.18 -12.74 1.32
CA ARG A 168 -10.31 -12.08 1.99
C ARG A 168 -10.29 -10.56 1.80
N ILE A 169 -9.12 -9.94 2.00
CA ILE A 169 -8.94 -8.48 1.81
C ILE A 169 -9.24 -8.11 0.36
N ASN A 170 -8.66 -8.84 -0.60
CA ASN A 170 -8.92 -8.63 -2.02
C ASN A 170 -10.41 -8.73 -2.35
N ALA A 171 -11.08 -9.77 -1.87
CA ALA A 171 -12.52 -9.98 -2.11
C ALA A 171 -13.38 -8.84 -1.54
N ALA A 172 -13.05 -8.35 -0.32
CA ALA A 172 -13.74 -7.22 0.29
C ALA A 172 -13.48 -5.92 -0.50
N CYS A 173 -12.23 -5.63 -0.90
CA CYS A 173 -11.89 -4.46 -1.69
C CYS A 173 -12.58 -4.46 -3.05
N VAL A 174 -12.61 -5.60 -3.73
CA VAL A 174 -13.35 -5.76 -5.00
C VAL A 174 -14.84 -5.54 -4.79
N ARG A 175 -15.44 -6.13 -3.77
CA ARG A 175 -16.89 -6.01 -3.48
C ARG A 175 -17.30 -4.56 -3.22
N HIS A 176 -16.51 -3.85 -2.42
CA HIS A 176 -16.82 -2.48 -2.01
C HIS A 176 -16.24 -1.39 -2.92
N GLY A 177 -15.47 -1.77 -3.96
CA GLY A 177 -14.91 -0.81 -4.92
C GLY A 177 -13.80 0.07 -4.34
N VAL A 178 -13.07 -0.40 -3.33
CA VAL A 178 -12.00 0.36 -2.66
C VAL A 178 -10.64 -0.09 -3.17
N PRO A 179 -9.74 0.84 -3.55
CA PRO A 179 -8.38 0.50 -4.00
C PRO A 179 -7.59 -0.23 -2.93
N LEU A 180 -6.75 -1.16 -3.38
CA LEU A 180 -5.91 -1.99 -2.54
C LEU A 180 -4.45 -1.91 -3.01
N VAL A 181 -3.53 -1.68 -2.07
CA VAL A 181 -2.10 -1.85 -2.28
C VAL A 181 -1.64 -3.07 -1.51
N GLU A 182 -1.37 -4.14 -2.24
CA GLU A 182 -0.94 -5.42 -1.70
C GLU A 182 0.59 -5.49 -1.68
N GLY A 183 1.18 -5.91 -0.55
CA GLY A 183 2.61 -6.12 -0.38
C GLY A 183 2.94 -7.50 0.19
N ALA A 184 4.03 -8.10 -0.29
CA ALA A 184 4.55 -9.34 0.25
C ALA A 184 6.07 -9.31 0.35
N ALA A 185 6.61 -9.93 1.39
CA ALA A 185 8.05 -10.14 1.53
C ALA A 185 8.32 -11.47 2.24
N ILE A 186 9.15 -12.30 1.64
CA ILE A 186 9.57 -13.58 2.20
C ILE A 186 11.02 -13.86 1.81
N ARG A 187 11.84 -14.32 2.75
CA ARG A 187 13.28 -14.57 2.54
C ARG A 187 13.97 -13.31 1.98
N LEU A 188 14.32 -13.31 0.71
CA LEU A 188 14.97 -12.24 -0.03
C LEU A 188 14.12 -11.75 -1.21
N ASP A 189 12.86 -12.17 -1.28
CA ASP A 189 11.97 -11.88 -2.40
C ASP A 189 10.80 -10.99 -1.92
N GLY A 190 10.63 -9.84 -2.57
CA GLY A 190 9.56 -8.87 -2.30
C GLY A 190 8.60 -8.75 -3.47
N GLN A 191 7.33 -8.45 -3.19
CA GLN A 191 6.30 -8.23 -4.20
C GLN A 191 5.43 -7.03 -3.82
N LEU A 192 4.96 -6.34 -4.85
CA LEU A 192 3.98 -5.26 -4.73
C LEU A 192 3.00 -5.31 -5.90
N MET A 193 1.73 -5.13 -5.59
CA MET A 193 0.65 -5.05 -6.57
C MET A 193 -0.34 -3.95 -6.17
N VAL A 194 -0.79 -3.18 -7.15
CA VAL A 194 -1.87 -2.19 -6.98
C VAL A 194 -3.11 -2.69 -7.70
N ILE A 195 -4.22 -2.71 -7.00
CA ILE A 195 -5.54 -3.14 -7.47
C ILE A 195 -6.49 -1.97 -7.30
N ASP A 196 -7.08 -1.50 -8.39
CA ASP A 196 -8.13 -0.48 -8.35
C ASP A 196 -9.44 -1.04 -8.89
N PRO A 197 -10.34 -1.49 -8.02
CA PRO A 197 -11.60 -2.08 -8.48
C PRO A 197 -12.54 -1.09 -9.19
N ARG A 198 -12.23 0.20 -9.18
CA ARG A 198 -12.98 1.24 -9.92
C ARG A 198 -12.61 1.25 -11.41
N ASP A 199 -11.42 0.74 -11.75
CA ASP A 199 -10.98 0.52 -13.12
C ASP A 199 -11.45 -0.87 -13.60
N PRO A 200 -12.32 -0.96 -14.62
CA PRO A 200 -12.80 -2.24 -15.13
C PRO A 200 -11.71 -3.10 -15.77
N GLN A 201 -10.56 -2.51 -16.11
CA GLN A 201 -9.40 -3.24 -16.66
C GLN A 201 -8.48 -3.79 -15.55
N SER A 202 -8.64 -3.32 -14.31
CA SER A 202 -7.76 -3.73 -13.20
C SER A 202 -7.91 -5.22 -12.91
N PRO A 203 -6.81 -6.01 -12.96
CA PRO A 203 -6.81 -7.35 -12.39
C PRO A 203 -6.90 -7.25 -10.86
N CYS A 204 -7.63 -8.16 -10.23
CA CYS A 204 -7.59 -8.31 -8.78
C CYS A 204 -6.53 -9.35 -8.37
N TYR A 205 -6.26 -9.49 -7.08
CA TYR A 205 -5.27 -10.45 -6.58
C TYR A 205 -5.57 -11.88 -7.02
N ALA A 206 -6.86 -12.29 -7.00
CA ALA A 206 -7.30 -13.61 -7.44
C ALA A 206 -7.16 -13.86 -8.96
N CYS A 207 -6.99 -12.83 -9.78
CA CYS A 207 -6.69 -13.03 -11.21
C CYS A 207 -5.29 -13.64 -11.42
N ILE A 208 -4.37 -13.37 -10.51
CA ILE A 208 -2.97 -13.77 -10.59
C ILE A 208 -2.70 -14.98 -9.67
N PHE A 209 -3.30 -14.95 -8.48
CA PHE A 209 -3.14 -15.95 -7.43
C PHE A 209 -4.52 -16.55 -7.11
N PRO A 210 -4.96 -17.62 -7.84
CA PRO A 210 -6.29 -18.20 -7.66
C PRO A 210 -6.53 -18.73 -6.24
N PRO A 211 -7.72 -18.51 -5.64
CA PRO A 211 -8.01 -18.93 -4.25
C PRO A 211 -7.88 -20.42 -3.99
N GLU A 212 -8.11 -21.24 -5.03
CA GLU A 212 -8.05 -22.70 -4.98
C GLU A 212 -6.62 -23.24 -5.10
N ALA A 213 -5.63 -22.39 -5.38
CA ALA A 213 -4.25 -22.83 -5.49
C ALA A 213 -3.74 -23.27 -4.11
N GLU A 214 -3.37 -24.53 -3.99
CA GLU A 214 -2.69 -25.07 -2.82
C GLU A 214 -1.24 -24.55 -2.81
N PHE A 215 -1.05 -23.36 -2.26
CA PHE A 215 0.29 -22.92 -1.87
C PHE A 215 0.58 -23.47 -0.47
N GLU A 216 1.69 -24.16 -0.30
CA GLU A 216 2.21 -24.37 1.05
C GLU A 216 2.32 -22.99 1.72
N GLU A 217 1.57 -22.77 2.80
CA GLU A 217 1.65 -21.50 3.55
C GLU A 217 3.05 -21.35 4.15
N VAL A 218 3.91 -20.71 3.36
CA VAL A 218 5.28 -20.41 3.77
C VAL A 218 5.24 -19.14 4.61
N GLN A 219 5.30 -19.31 5.93
CA GLN A 219 5.29 -18.17 6.86
C GLN A 219 6.69 -17.57 7.04
N CYS A 220 6.78 -16.26 7.15
CA CYS A 220 8.03 -15.56 7.47
C CYS A 220 8.64 -16.02 8.81
N SER A 221 7.81 -16.51 9.73
CA SER A 221 8.22 -17.06 11.03
C SER A 221 9.06 -18.33 10.91
N THR A 222 8.85 -19.14 9.86
CA THR A 222 9.55 -20.42 9.63
C THR A 222 10.68 -20.29 8.62
N MET A 223 10.57 -19.41 7.63
CA MET A 223 11.52 -19.29 6.52
C MET A 223 12.49 -18.11 6.67
N GLY A 224 12.22 -17.20 7.59
CA GLY A 224 12.96 -15.95 7.75
C GLY A 224 12.65 -14.91 6.67
N VAL A 225 13.06 -13.67 6.93
CA VAL A 225 12.93 -12.57 5.99
C VAL A 225 14.06 -11.56 6.24
N PHE A 226 14.60 -11.01 5.17
CA PHE A 226 15.61 -9.96 5.23
C PHE A 226 14.96 -8.65 5.72
N ALA A 227 15.43 -8.11 6.85
CA ALA A 227 14.78 -7.00 7.52
C ALA A 227 14.58 -5.75 6.63
N PRO A 228 15.59 -5.24 5.89
CA PRO A 228 15.38 -4.09 5.00
C PRO A 228 14.35 -4.33 3.90
N LEU A 229 14.16 -5.58 3.46
CA LEU A 229 13.20 -5.91 2.40
C LEU A 229 11.77 -5.55 2.80
N VAL A 230 11.34 -5.90 4.02
CA VAL A 230 10.00 -5.54 4.48
C VAL A 230 9.85 -4.01 4.58
N GLY A 231 10.94 -3.32 4.93
CA GLY A 231 10.99 -1.86 4.93
C GLY A 231 10.78 -1.26 3.54
N LEU A 232 11.49 -1.78 2.54
CA LEU A 232 11.35 -1.34 1.13
C LEU A 232 9.94 -1.55 0.61
N ILE A 233 9.37 -2.73 0.78
CA ILE A 233 8.01 -3.05 0.28
C ILE A 233 6.96 -2.22 1.02
N GLY A 234 6.99 -2.13 2.35
CA GLY A 234 6.01 -1.34 3.11
C GLY A 234 6.10 0.16 2.82
N THR A 235 7.31 0.69 2.60
CA THR A 235 7.49 2.08 2.15
C THR A 235 6.92 2.30 0.76
N GLN A 236 7.11 1.35 -0.15
CA GLN A 236 6.54 1.42 -1.50
C GLN A 236 5.01 1.30 -1.46
N GLN A 237 4.44 0.48 -0.56
CA GLN A 237 2.98 0.46 -0.33
C GLN A 237 2.46 1.85 0.07
N ALA A 238 3.15 2.55 0.99
CA ALA A 238 2.78 3.91 1.37
C ALA A 238 2.86 4.88 0.18
N ALA A 239 3.92 4.80 -0.64
CA ALA A 239 4.08 5.65 -1.81
C ALA A 239 2.95 5.43 -2.84
N GLU A 240 2.61 4.18 -3.17
CA GLU A 240 1.50 3.88 -4.09
C GLU A 240 0.15 4.31 -3.49
N ALA A 241 -0.06 4.18 -2.18
CA ALA A 241 -1.26 4.67 -1.52
C ALA A 241 -1.39 6.20 -1.65
N LEU A 242 -0.32 6.96 -1.40
CA LEU A 242 -0.31 8.41 -1.57
C LEU A 242 -0.55 8.83 -3.02
N LYS A 243 0.01 8.10 -4.00
CA LYS A 243 -0.26 8.33 -5.44
C LYS A 243 -1.74 8.14 -5.78
N LEU A 244 -2.36 7.07 -5.27
CA LEU A 244 -3.79 6.80 -5.51
C LEU A 244 -4.70 7.85 -4.87
N VAL A 245 -4.33 8.33 -3.67
CA VAL A 245 -5.08 9.36 -2.94
C VAL A 245 -4.99 10.72 -3.64
N THR A 246 -3.81 11.10 -4.06
CA THR A 246 -3.56 12.42 -4.68
C THR A 246 -3.81 12.43 -6.18
N GLY A 247 -3.71 11.28 -6.85
CA GLY A 247 -3.91 11.14 -8.28
C GLY A 247 -2.70 11.52 -9.13
N PHE A 248 -1.51 11.71 -8.54
CA PHE A 248 -0.32 12.04 -9.32
C PHE A 248 0.40 10.80 -9.87
N GLY A 249 1.18 11.02 -10.92
CA GLY A 249 2.07 10.03 -11.51
C GLY A 249 1.34 8.96 -12.32
N GLN A 250 2.03 7.87 -12.60
CA GLN A 250 1.47 6.74 -13.35
C GLN A 250 0.94 5.69 -12.37
N SER A 251 -0.26 5.18 -12.64
CA SER A 251 -0.82 4.05 -11.89
C SER A 251 0.03 2.80 -12.08
N SER A 252 0.24 2.06 -10.99
CA SER A 252 0.86 0.72 -10.99
C SER A 252 -0.16 -0.40 -11.17
N VAL A 253 -1.43 -0.10 -11.45
CA VAL A 253 -2.48 -1.09 -11.78
C VAL A 253 -2.07 -1.93 -12.98
N GLY A 254 -2.32 -3.23 -12.93
CA GLY A 254 -1.92 -4.18 -13.98
C GLY A 254 -0.42 -4.51 -13.99
N ARG A 255 0.29 -4.20 -12.91
CA ARG A 255 1.72 -4.52 -12.75
C ARG A 255 1.93 -5.28 -11.44
N LEU A 256 2.56 -6.45 -11.54
CA LEU A 256 3.16 -7.13 -10.40
C LEU A 256 4.66 -6.76 -10.39
N GLN A 257 5.07 -6.01 -9.40
CA GLN A 257 6.46 -5.63 -9.20
C GLN A 257 7.11 -6.63 -8.25
N MET A 258 8.30 -7.11 -8.58
CA MET A 258 9.05 -8.10 -7.81
C MET A 258 10.47 -7.57 -7.56
N LEU A 259 10.90 -7.63 -6.30
CA LEU A 259 12.25 -7.25 -5.88
C LEU A 259 13.02 -8.50 -5.47
N ASP A 260 14.16 -8.76 -6.11
CA ASP A 260 15.18 -9.68 -5.61
C ASP A 260 16.19 -8.89 -4.75
N ALA A 261 16.11 -9.07 -3.43
CA ALA A 261 17.00 -8.36 -2.51
C ALA A 261 18.45 -8.91 -2.51
N ARG A 262 18.76 -9.97 -3.26
CA ARG A 262 20.15 -10.45 -3.43
C ARG A 262 20.94 -9.52 -4.36
N SER A 263 20.29 -9.07 -5.42
CA SER A 263 20.86 -8.15 -6.42
C SER A 263 20.31 -6.73 -6.33
N MET A 264 19.21 -6.52 -5.58
CA MET A 264 18.42 -5.30 -5.53
C MET A 264 17.76 -4.94 -6.88
N ASP A 265 17.52 -5.94 -7.71
CA ASP A 265 16.87 -5.77 -9.00
C ASP A 265 15.36 -5.80 -8.88
N TRP A 266 14.71 -4.84 -9.53
CA TRP A 266 13.28 -4.83 -9.72
C TRP A 266 12.91 -5.39 -11.09
N SER A 267 11.97 -6.31 -11.09
CA SER A 267 11.31 -6.80 -12.29
C SER A 267 9.81 -6.49 -12.25
N THR A 268 9.21 -6.29 -13.42
CA THR A 268 7.79 -5.98 -13.54
C THR A 268 7.15 -6.97 -14.52
N MET A 269 6.13 -7.67 -14.04
CA MET A 269 5.26 -8.49 -14.87
C MET A 269 3.97 -7.72 -15.14
N HIS A 270 3.59 -7.58 -16.40
CA HIS A 270 2.28 -7.06 -16.77
C HIS A 270 1.22 -8.13 -16.55
N THR A 271 0.17 -7.76 -15.84
CA THR A 271 -0.92 -8.64 -15.48
C THR A 271 -2.23 -8.14 -16.08
N THR A 272 -3.12 -9.05 -16.46
CA THR A 272 -4.41 -8.74 -17.04
C THR A 272 -5.54 -9.34 -16.22
N ARG A 273 -6.71 -8.72 -16.29
CA ARG A 273 -7.91 -9.24 -15.66
C ARG A 273 -8.29 -10.57 -16.28
N ASN A 274 -8.57 -11.56 -15.42
CA ASN A 274 -9.11 -12.87 -15.85
C ASN A 274 -10.64 -12.78 -15.91
N SER A 275 -11.22 -13.04 -17.09
CA SER A 275 -12.67 -13.06 -17.30
C SER A 275 -13.41 -14.07 -16.43
N ASP A 276 -12.74 -15.17 -16.09
CA ASP A 276 -13.32 -16.26 -15.28
C ASP A 276 -12.96 -16.16 -13.80
N CYS A 277 -12.35 -15.04 -13.38
CA CYS A 277 -11.94 -14.85 -12.00
C CYS A 277 -13.13 -14.97 -11.03
N PRO A 278 -13.06 -15.85 -10.00
CA PRO A 278 -14.18 -16.09 -9.09
C PRO A 278 -14.51 -14.86 -8.22
N VAL A 279 -13.60 -13.87 -8.13
CA VAL A 279 -13.76 -12.70 -7.28
C VAL A 279 -14.25 -11.47 -8.03
N CYS A 280 -13.73 -11.20 -9.24
CA CYS A 280 -14.02 -9.94 -9.93
C CYS A 280 -14.80 -10.10 -11.26
N LYS A 281 -15.18 -11.31 -11.68
CA LYS A 281 -15.87 -11.55 -12.96
C LYS A 281 -17.21 -10.80 -13.11
N GLU A 282 -17.94 -10.56 -12.02
CA GLU A 282 -19.29 -9.98 -12.02
C GLU A 282 -19.33 -8.43 -12.10
N LYS A 283 -18.18 -7.77 -12.17
CA LYS A 283 -18.11 -6.32 -12.39
C LYS A 283 -18.09 -6.01 -13.90
N ASN A 284 -19.22 -6.13 -14.55
CA ASN A 284 -19.49 -5.57 -15.88
C ASN A 284 -20.17 -4.21 -15.78
#